data_c5e63f356c9f2fbbab65c2c803eaf3e3
#
_entry.id   c5e63f356c9f2fbbab65c2c803eaf3e3
#
_cell.length_a   1.000
_cell.length_b   1.000
_cell.length_c   1.000
_cell.angle_alpha   90.00
_cell.angle_beta   90.00
_cell.angle_gamma   90.00
#
_symmetry.space_group_name_H-M   'P 1'
#
loop_
_entity.id
_entity.type
_entity.pdbx_description
1 polymer ?
#
loop_
_entity_poly.entity_id
_entity_poly.type
_entity_poly.pdbx_seq_one_letter_code
_entity_poly.pdbx_strand_id
1 'polypeptide(L)'
;MKRIFLPILILGSSIVLAVILINAPTQVEESAPVVQSVTVRVADVGLESVQLTVESQGKVQAAQLASLSASVAGPVAWVSPALEVGSYVEQGQVLLRLENSDFDIALERNRATRQLALAEADHASNELLRLEDLADQRLVSDSQLQDAKRNAEVAAARLADAKASLGQAELDLIRTVIKA
;
A
#
# COMPACT_ATOMS: atom_id res chain seq x y z
N MET A 1 128.81 42.69 -22.61
CA MET A 1 127.42 43.27 -22.55
C MET A 1 126.32 42.36 -23.10
N LYS A 2 126.60 41.26 -23.78
CA LYS A 2 125.60 40.32 -24.33
C LYS A 2 124.90 39.37 -23.34
N ARG A 3 125.49 39.18 -22.12
CA ARG A 3 124.98 38.16 -21.16
C ARG A 3 123.79 38.66 -20.27
N ILE A 4 123.53 39.95 -20.28
CA ILE A 4 122.46 40.54 -19.45
C ILE A 4 121.17 40.76 -20.26
N PHE A 5 121.31 40.85 -21.55
CA PHE A 5 120.11 41.07 -22.46
C PHE A 5 119.17 39.85 -22.61
N LEU A 6 119.77 38.64 -22.52
CA LEU A 6 118.98 37.42 -22.65
C LEU A 6 117.95 37.23 -21.57
N PRO A 7 118.30 37.39 -20.27
CA PRO A 7 117.26 37.20 -19.19
C PRO A 7 116.19 38.32 -19.21
N ILE A 8 116.56 39.56 -19.55
CA ILE A 8 115.58 40.66 -19.66
C ILE A 8 114.61 40.43 -20.84
N LEU A 9 115.08 39.88 -21.94
CA LEU A 9 114.17 39.56 -23.08
C LEU A 9 113.21 38.43 -22.73
N ILE A 10 113.64 37.41 -21.97
CA ILE A 10 112.79 36.33 -21.49
C ILE A 10 111.74 36.84 -20.48
N LEU A 11 112.19 37.72 -19.57
CA LEU A 11 111.25 38.29 -18.60
C LEU A 11 110.22 39.22 -19.24
N GLY A 12 110.67 40.02 -20.23
CA GLY A 12 109.73 40.83 -21.08
C GLY A 12 108.70 40.02 -21.88
N SER A 13 109.16 38.91 -22.48
CA SER A 13 108.26 38.05 -23.26
C SER A 13 107.22 37.31 -22.34
N SER A 14 107.61 36.94 -21.09
CA SER A 14 106.74 36.29 -20.18
C SER A 14 105.63 37.24 -19.68
N ILE A 15 105.99 38.51 -19.43
CA ILE A 15 105.04 39.53 -19.03
C ILE A 15 104.04 39.80 -20.17
N VAL A 16 104.53 39.91 -21.40
CA VAL A 16 103.63 40.09 -22.56
C VAL A 16 102.67 38.91 -22.73
N LEU A 17 103.17 37.69 -22.57
CA LEU A 17 102.32 36.47 -22.64
C LEU A 17 101.27 36.42 -21.53
N ALA A 18 101.68 36.81 -20.30
CA ALA A 18 100.75 36.90 -19.21
C ALA A 18 99.60 37.90 -19.41
N VAL A 19 99.94 39.09 -19.96
CA VAL A 19 98.93 40.13 -20.29
C VAL A 19 98.00 39.68 -21.41
N ILE A 20 98.51 38.95 -22.36
CA ILE A 20 97.68 38.37 -23.44
C ILE A 20 96.70 37.34 -22.89
N LEU A 21 97.17 36.49 -21.95
CA LEU A 21 96.37 35.47 -21.34
C LEU A 21 95.29 36.07 -20.41
N ILE A 22 95.62 37.16 -19.71
CA ILE A 22 94.67 37.84 -18.83
C ILE A 22 93.61 38.59 -19.61
N ASN A 23 93.98 39.18 -20.75
CA ASN A 23 93.04 39.88 -21.62
C ASN A 23 92.33 38.98 -22.66
N ALA A 24 92.63 37.70 -22.70
CA ALA A 24 91.88 36.78 -23.54
C ALA A 24 90.45 36.74 -23.10
N PRO A 25 89.47 37.15 -23.84
CA PRO A 25 88.07 37.07 -23.47
C PRO A 25 87.68 35.60 -23.31
N THR A 26 87.48 35.20 -22.07
CA THR A 26 86.80 33.92 -21.76
C THR A 26 85.40 34.07 -22.26
N GLN A 27 85.10 33.59 -23.43
CA GLN A 27 83.70 33.41 -23.87
C GLN A 27 83.12 32.29 -23.01
N VAL A 28 82.46 32.67 -21.93
CA VAL A 28 81.58 31.78 -21.26
C VAL A 28 80.36 31.68 -22.19
N GLU A 29 80.30 30.60 -22.90
CA GLU A 29 79.08 30.23 -23.66
C GLU A 29 77.96 30.08 -22.65
N GLU A 30 77.19 31.15 -22.49
CA GLU A 30 75.97 31.13 -21.69
C GLU A 30 75.00 30.15 -22.32
N SER A 31 75.11 28.89 -21.91
CA SER A 31 74.26 27.86 -22.36
C SER A 31 72.83 28.25 -21.87
N ALA A 32 72.06 28.80 -22.74
CA ALA A 32 70.66 29.08 -22.44
C ALA A 32 70.02 27.82 -21.84
N PRO A 33 69.32 27.95 -20.71
CA PRO A 33 68.65 26.78 -20.10
C PRO A 33 67.80 26.10 -21.14
N VAL A 34 68.16 24.88 -21.50
CA VAL A 34 67.31 24.03 -22.33
C VAL A 34 66.03 23.82 -21.56
N VAL A 35 65.01 24.60 -21.88
CA VAL A 35 63.66 24.36 -21.39
C VAL A 35 63.29 23.02 -21.95
N GLN A 36 63.38 21.96 -21.10
CA GLN A 36 62.87 20.66 -21.46
C GLN A 36 61.34 20.82 -21.58
N SER A 37 60.86 20.87 -22.79
CA SER A 37 59.43 20.85 -23.06
C SER A 37 58.91 19.48 -22.60
N VAL A 38 58.19 19.47 -21.49
CA VAL A 38 57.47 18.27 -21.02
C VAL A 38 56.32 18.03 -21.98
N THR A 39 56.42 16.94 -22.72
CA THR A 39 55.31 16.51 -23.56
C THR A 39 54.16 16.02 -22.67
N VAL A 40 53.09 16.79 -22.58
CA VAL A 40 51.86 16.41 -21.89
C VAL A 40 50.83 15.97 -22.92
N ARG A 41 50.18 14.86 -22.63
CA ARG A 41 48.99 14.47 -23.41
C ARG A 41 47.84 15.34 -22.93
N VAL A 42 47.29 16.11 -23.82
CA VAL A 42 46.05 16.86 -23.59
C VAL A 42 44.96 16.17 -24.37
N ALA A 43 43.79 16.09 -23.75
CA ALA A 43 42.56 15.69 -24.43
C ALA A 43 41.63 16.90 -24.47
N ASP A 44 41.05 17.15 -25.59
CA ASP A 44 40.00 18.16 -25.69
C ASP A 44 38.77 17.70 -24.97
N VAL A 45 38.37 18.44 -23.94
CA VAL A 45 37.15 18.16 -23.19
C VAL A 45 36.01 18.92 -23.83
N GLY A 46 35.19 18.19 -24.55
CA GLY A 46 33.93 18.69 -25.09
C GLY A 46 32.80 18.42 -24.12
N LEU A 47 31.80 19.30 -24.10
CA LEU A 47 30.53 19.04 -23.41
C LEU A 47 29.74 18.05 -24.27
N GLU A 48 29.69 16.79 -23.86
CA GLU A 48 28.86 15.77 -24.47
C GLU A 48 27.67 15.47 -23.56
N SER A 49 26.48 15.42 -24.16
CA SER A 49 25.28 15.02 -23.44
C SER A 49 25.30 13.50 -23.28
N VAL A 50 25.60 13.05 -22.08
CA VAL A 50 25.56 11.61 -21.72
C VAL A 50 24.22 11.29 -21.07
N GLN A 51 23.47 10.42 -21.70
CA GLN A 51 22.25 9.87 -21.13
C GLN A 51 22.64 8.77 -20.13
N LEU A 52 22.47 9.10 -18.85
CA LEU A 52 22.67 8.13 -17.78
C LEU A 52 21.44 7.23 -17.69
N THR A 53 21.61 5.95 -17.92
CA THR A 53 20.56 4.94 -17.74
C THR A 53 20.81 4.20 -16.43
N VAL A 54 19.81 4.20 -15.57
CA VAL A 54 19.83 3.43 -14.31
C VAL A 54 18.96 2.21 -14.52
N GLU A 55 19.57 1.04 -14.52
CA GLU A 55 18.82 -0.22 -14.52
C GLU A 55 18.35 -0.52 -13.09
N SER A 56 17.05 -0.71 -12.93
CA SER A 56 16.47 -1.11 -11.66
C SER A 56 15.61 -2.36 -11.84
N GLN A 57 15.63 -3.21 -10.84
CA GLN A 57 14.81 -4.41 -10.80
C GLN A 57 13.77 -4.26 -9.68
N GLY A 58 12.56 -4.72 -9.94
CA GLY A 58 11.48 -4.72 -8.97
C GLY A 58 10.66 -6.00 -9.05
N LYS A 59 10.12 -6.41 -7.92
CA LYS A 59 9.16 -7.51 -7.85
C LYS A 59 7.75 -6.92 -7.81
N VAL A 60 6.92 -7.30 -8.79
CA VAL A 60 5.52 -6.91 -8.78
C VAL A 60 4.80 -7.72 -7.71
N GLN A 61 4.14 -7.03 -6.81
CA GLN A 61 3.31 -7.62 -5.76
C GLN A 61 1.93 -6.99 -5.81
N ALA A 62 0.92 -7.75 -5.39
CA ALA A 62 -0.42 -7.21 -5.25
C ALA A 62 -0.44 -6.11 -4.17
N ALA A 63 -0.98 -4.94 -4.49
CA ALA A 63 -1.13 -3.84 -3.54
C ALA A 63 -2.15 -4.18 -2.44
N GLN A 64 -3.16 -4.99 -2.79
CA GLN A 64 -4.17 -5.48 -1.87
C GLN A 64 -4.49 -6.94 -2.19
N LEU A 65 -4.65 -7.74 -1.16
CA LEU A 65 -5.11 -9.11 -1.23
C LEU A 65 -6.38 -9.21 -0.39
N ALA A 66 -7.46 -9.68 -1.00
CA ALA A 66 -8.70 -9.95 -0.31
C ALA A 66 -8.97 -11.47 -0.34
N SER A 67 -9.34 -12.02 0.81
CA SER A 67 -9.81 -13.40 0.90
C SER A 67 -11.33 -13.38 1.01
N LEU A 68 -12.00 -13.98 0.05
CA LEU A 68 -13.45 -14.07 0.02
C LEU A 68 -13.88 -15.42 0.58
N SER A 69 -14.75 -15.40 1.61
CA SER A 69 -15.32 -16.60 2.20
C SER A 69 -16.83 -16.49 2.24
N ALA A 70 -17.52 -17.63 2.07
CA ALA A 70 -18.96 -17.68 2.26
C ALA A 70 -19.30 -17.51 3.74
N SER A 71 -20.30 -16.68 4.05
CA SER A 71 -20.78 -16.44 5.41
C SER A 71 -21.79 -17.49 5.88
N VAL A 72 -22.35 -18.27 4.94
CA VAL A 72 -23.25 -19.40 5.17
C VAL A 72 -22.72 -20.63 4.46
N ALA A 73 -23.00 -21.80 5.00
CA ALA A 73 -22.61 -23.09 4.43
C ALA A 73 -23.72 -23.63 3.53
N GLY A 74 -23.35 -24.18 2.40
CA GLY A 74 -24.29 -24.81 1.47
C GLY A 74 -23.60 -25.32 0.20
N PRO A 75 -24.27 -26.18 -0.60
CA PRO A 75 -23.79 -26.61 -1.90
C PRO A 75 -23.66 -25.43 -2.86
N VAL A 76 -22.69 -25.49 -3.75
CA VAL A 76 -22.49 -24.47 -4.79
C VAL A 76 -23.42 -24.77 -5.96
N ALA A 77 -24.32 -23.85 -6.26
CA ALA A 77 -25.21 -23.96 -7.39
C ALA A 77 -24.63 -23.38 -8.68
N TRP A 78 -23.84 -22.31 -8.54
CA TRP A 78 -23.26 -21.64 -9.71
C TRP A 78 -21.98 -20.89 -9.36
N VAL A 79 -21.02 -20.93 -10.30
CA VAL A 79 -19.75 -20.21 -10.21
C VAL A 79 -19.59 -19.32 -11.43
N SER A 80 -19.20 -18.09 -11.24
CA SER A 80 -18.94 -17.14 -12.31
C SER A 80 -17.69 -17.54 -13.10
N PRO A 81 -17.69 -17.46 -14.44
CA PRO A 81 -16.48 -17.59 -15.26
C PRO A 81 -15.39 -16.56 -14.89
N ALA A 82 -15.79 -15.42 -14.33
CA ALA A 82 -14.85 -14.40 -13.85
C ALA A 82 -14.02 -14.84 -12.62
N LEU A 83 -14.29 -16.01 -12.04
CA LEU A 83 -13.51 -16.56 -10.92
C LEU A 83 -12.26 -17.34 -11.40
N GLU A 84 -11.92 -17.26 -12.67
CA GLU A 84 -10.71 -17.86 -13.21
C GLU A 84 -9.49 -16.97 -13.00
N VAL A 85 -8.32 -17.62 -12.86
CA VAL A 85 -7.03 -16.92 -12.65
C VAL A 85 -6.72 -16.03 -13.85
N GLY A 86 -6.47 -14.76 -13.59
CA GLY A 86 -6.17 -13.76 -14.60
C GLY A 86 -7.39 -12.97 -15.08
N SER A 87 -8.58 -13.28 -14.60
CA SER A 87 -9.79 -12.54 -14.93
C SER A 87 -9.94 -11.26 -14.14
N TYR A 88 -10.66 -10.29 -14.70
CA TYR A 88 -11.07 -9.07 -14.02
C TYR A 88 -12.42 -9.24 -13.36
N VAL A 89 -12.57 -8.66 -12.18
CA VAL A 89 -13.81 -8.69 -11.40
C VAL A 89 -14.22 -7.26 -11.08
N GLU A 90 -15.48 -6.93 -11.33
CA GLU A 90 -16.04 -5.62 -11.00
C GLU A 90 -16.65 -5.63 -9.59
N GLN A 91 -16.66 -4.46 -8.95
CA GLN A 91 -17.28 -4.31 -7.63
C GLN A 91 -18.78 -4.65 -7.69
N GLY A 92 -19.23 -5.52 -6.80
CA GLY A 92 -20.61 -5.99 -6.73
C GLY A 92 -20.96 -7.10 -7.72
N GLN A 93 -20.03 -7.55 -8.55
CA GLN A 93 -20.23 -8.67 -9.46
C GLN A 93 -20.46 -9.96 -8.68
N VAL A 94 -21.47 -10.74 -9.07
CA VAL A 94 -21.74 -12.04 -8.46
C VAL A 94 -20.69 -13.04 -8.90
N LEU A 95 -19.98 -13.62 -7.93
CA LEU A 95 -18.91 -14.59 -8.17
C LEU A 95 -19.36 -16.02 -7.94
N LEU A 96 -20.22 -16.23 -6.96
CA LEU A 96 -20.67 -17.56 -6.59
C LEU A 96 -22.09 -17.48 -6.02
N ARG A 97 -22.90 -18.50 -6.31
CA ARG A 97 -24.21 -18.69 -5.70
C ARG A 97 -24.26 -20.05 -5.04
N LEU A 98 -24.68 -20.07 -3.81
CA LEU A 98 -25.02 -21.31 -3.10
C LEU A 98 -26.46 -21.70 -3.46
N GLU A 99 -26.76 -22.97 -3.26
CA GLU A 99 -28.14 -23.44 -3.34
C GLU A 99 -28.96 -22.78 -2.22
N ASN A 100 -30.09 -22.20 -2.61
CA ASN A 100 -30.91 -21.38 -1.70
C ASN A 100 -32.18 -22.09 -1.21
N SER A 101 -32.47 -23.30 -1.67
CA SER A 101 -33.72 -24.02 -1.38
C SER A 101 -34.01 -24.13 0.10
N ASP A 102 -32.99 -24.50 0.91
CA ASP A 102 -33.14 -24.62 2.35
C ASP A 102 -33.35 -23.28 3.05
N PHE A 103 -32.68 -22.24 2.54
CA PHE A 103 -32.84 -20.88 3.06
C PHE A 103 -34.19 -20.29 2.74
N ASP A 104 -34.73 -20.56 1.55
CA ASP A 104 -36.10 -20.17 1.17
C ASP A 104 -37.14 -20.84 2.07
N ILE A 105 -37.00 -22.14 2.34
CA ILE A 105 -37.87 -22.87 3.26
C ILE A 105 -37.75 -22.29 4.70
N ALA A 106 -36.55 -22.00 5.16
CA ALA A 106 -36.32 -21.37 6.46
C ALA A 106 -36.98 -19.99 6.55
N LEU A 107 -36.87 -19.20 5.48
CA LEU A 107 -37.50 -17.89 5.38
C LEU A 107 -39.04 -17.99 5.50
N GLU A 108 -39.67 -18.87 4.73
CA GLU A 108 -41.12 -19.08 4.76
C GLU A 108 -41.60 -19.57 6.15
N ARG A 109 -40.82 -20.45 6.79
CA ARG A 109 -41.09 -20.90 8.16
C ARG A 109 -41.05 -19.75 9.18
N ASN A 110 -40.05 -18.90 9.11
CA ASN A 110 -39.93 -17.74 9.98
C ASN A 110 -41.00 -16.67 9.69
N ARG A 111 -41.44 -16.51 8.45
CA ARG A 111 -42.58 -15.68 8.08
C ARG A 111 -43.86 -16.16 8.73
N ALA A 112 -44.12 -17.46 8.69
CA ALA A 112 -45.30 -18.06 9.34
C ALA A 112 -45.26 -17.91 10.88
N THR A 113 -44.07 -18.12 11.47
CA THR A 113 -43.86 -17.95 12.94
C THR A 113 -44.12 -16.50 13.36
N ARG A 114 -43.58 -15.52 12.61
CA ARG A 114 -43.84 -14.11 12.88
C ARG A 114 -45.33 -13.76 12.74
N GLN A 115 -46.03 -14.33 11.75
CA GLN A 115 -47.44 -14.09 11.56
C GLN A 115 -48.29 -14.63 12.71
N LEU A 116 -47.93 -15.81 13.23
CA LEU A 116 -48.54 -16.38 14.44
C LEU A 116 -48.31 -15.50 15.66
N ALA A 117 -47.05 -15.11 15.89
CA ALA A 117 -46.68 -14.25 17.03
C ALA A 117 -47.36 -12.87 16.96
N LEU A 118 -47.58 -12.33 15.74
CA LEU A 118 -48.32 -11.09 15.53
C LEU A 118 -49.77 -11.26 15.95
N ALA A 119 -50.45 -12.33 15.52
CA ALA A 119 -51.83 -12.60 15.89
C ALA A 119 -52.02 -12.81 17.41
N GLU A 120 -51.05 -13.47 18.06
CA GLU A 120 -51.02 -13.64 19.53
C GLU A 120 -50.86 -12.31 20.27
N ALA A 121 -49.92 -11.43 19.77
CA ALA A 121 -49.70 -10.12 20.35
C ALA A 121 -50.92 -9.20 20.19
N ASP A 122 -51.54 -9.19 19.00
CA ASP A 122 -52.76 -8.44 18.75
C ASP A 122 -53.93 -8.91 19.64
N HIS A 123 -54.08 -10.23 19.80
CA HIS A 123 -55.12 -10.79 20.69
C HIS A 123 -54.85 -10.39 22.14
N ALA A 124 -53.63 -10.55 22.65
CA ALA A 124 -53.29 -10.20 24.03
C ALA A 124 -53.42 -8.69 24.31
N SER A 125 -53.07 -7.85 23.33
CA SER A 125 -53.25 -6.40 23.43
C SER A 125 -54.71 -5.99 23.46
N ASN A 126 -55.57 -6.58 22.62
CA ASN A 126 -56.99 -6.30 22.60
C ASN A 126 -57.66 -6.78 23.87
N GLU A 127 -57.23 -7.92 24.44
CA GLU A 127 -57.74 -8.44 25.70
C GLU A 127 -57.34 -7.52 26.88
N LEU A 128 -56.11 -7.00 26.87
CA LEU A 128 -55.65 -6.02 27.86
C LEU A 128 -56.52 -4.76 27.80
N LEU A 129 -56.73 -4.18 26.60
CA LEU A 129 -57.57 -2.98 26.42
C LEU A 129 -58.99 -3.23 26.93
N ARG A 130 -59.58 -4.40 26.63
CA ARG A 130 -60.89 -4.78 27.11
C ARG A 130 -60.96 -4.86 28.64
N LEU A 131 -59.93 -5.43 29.29
CA LEU A 131 -59.88 -5.54 30.75
C LEU A 131 -59.60 -4.22 31.43
N GLU A 132 -58.84 -3.30 30.78
CA GLU A 132 -58.64 -1.94 31.27
C GLU A 132 -59.97 -1.17 31.31
N ASP A 133 -60.79 -1.25 30.23
CA ASP A 133 -62.12 -0.64 30.18
C ASP A 133 -63.06 -1.20 31.27
N LEU A 134 -63.00 -2.50 31.54
CA LEU A 134 -63.76 -3.11 32.56
C LEU A 134 -63.29 -2.79 34.01
N ALA A 135 -61.99 -2.60 34.18
CA ALA A 135 -61.39 -2.16 35.44
C ALA A 135 -61.84 -0.74 35.80
N ASP A 136 -61.93 0.14 34.87
CA ASP A 136 -62.44 1.49 35.06
C ASP A 136 -63.90 1.49 35.58
N GLN A 137 -64.64 0.48 35.14
CA GLN A 137 -66.01 0.22 35.57
C GLN A 137 -66.09 -0.60 36.88
N ARG A 138 -64.96 -1.02 37.49
CA ARG A 138 -64.80 -1.87 38.66
C ARG A 138 -65.40 -3.27 38.49
N LEU A 139 -65.41 -3.81 37.30
CA LEU A 139 -65.98 -5.10 36.93
C LEU A 139 -65.02 -6.27 36.93
N VAL A 140 -63.70 -5.97 37.07
CA VAL A 140 -62.63 -6.95 37.12
C VAL A 140 -61.72 -6.74 38.33
N SER A 141 -60.99 -7.78 38.75
CA SER A 141 -60.04 -7.69 39.86
C SER A 141 -58.67 -7.15 39.35
N ASP A 142 -57.93 -6.53 40.27
CA ASP A 142 -56.56 -6.06 39.98
C ASP A 142 -55.65 -7.20 39.51
N SER A 143 -55.82 -8.41 40.03
CA SER A 143 -55.08 -9.59 39.58
C SER A 143 -55.34 -9.94 38.14
N GLN A 144 -56.58 -9.88 37.65
CA GLN A 144 -56.93 -10.15 36.26
C GLN A 144 -56.30 -9.11 35.32
N LEU A 145 -56.29 -7.84 35.70
CA LEU A 145 -55.66 -6.78 34.95
C LEU A 145 -54.17 -6.98 34.88
N GLN A 146 -53.50 -7.32 36.01
CA GLN A 146 -52.08 -7.59 36.06
C GLN A 146 -51.68 -8.81 35.21
N ASP A 147 -52.51 -9.87 35.19
CA ASP A 147 -52.33 -11.05 34.37
C ASP A 147 -52.41 -10.69 32.87
N ALA A 148 -53.39 -9.87 32.47
CA ALA A 148 -53.52 -9.41 31.08
C ALA A 148 -52.32 -8.54 30.64
N LYS A 149 -51.86 -7.63 31.51
CA LYS A 149 -50.65 -6.83 31.25
C LYS A 149 -49.44 -7.72 30.99
N ARG A 150 -49.16 -8.66 31.88
CA ARG A 150 -48.07 -9.61 31.72
C ARG A 150 -48.20 -10.44 30.46
N ASN A 151 -49.42 -10.91 30.11
CA ASN A 151 -49.66 -11.69 28.91
C ASN A 151 -49.40 -10.85 27.63
N ALA A 152 -49.81 -9.59 27.60
CA ALA A 152 -49.53 -8.67 26.49
C ALA A 152 -48.03 -8.40 26.32
N GLU A 153 -47.31 -8.19 27.43
CA GLU A 153 -45.84 -8.00 27.42
C GLU A 153 -45.14 -9.26 26.91
N VAL A 154 -45.52 -10.45 27.36
CA VAL A 154 -44.95 -11.73 26.89
C VAL A 154 -45.22 -11.95 25.41
N ALA A 155 -46.43 -11.67 24.93
CA ALA A 155 -46.78 -11.81 23.53
C ALA A 155 -46.02 -10.80 22.66
N ALA A 156 -45.85 -9.57 23.13
CA ALA A 156 -45.02 -8.56 22.45
C ALA A 156 -43.56 -8.98 22.37
N ALA A 157 -42.98 -9.56 23.43
CA ALA A 157 -41.63 -10.08 23.43
C ALA A 157 -41.46 -11.25 22.44
N ARG A 158 -42.41 -12.18 22.36
CA ARG A 158 -42.42 -13.26 21.36
C ARG A 158 -42.51 -12.75 19.94
N LEU A 159 -43.28 -11.71 19.69
CA LEU A 159 -43.34 -11.06 18.39
C LEU A 159 -41.99 -10.43 18.00
N ALA A 160 -41.30 -9.79 18.96
CA ALA A 160 -39.98 -9.22 18.76
C ALA A 160 -38.95 -10.31 18.41
N ASP A 161 -38.95 -11.44 19.10
CA ASP A 161 -38.10 -12.60 18.83
C ASP A 161 -38.37 -13.19 17.44
N ALA A 162 -39.63 -13.39 17.07
CA ALA A 162 -40.04 -13.90 15.77
C ALA A 162 -39.63 -12.94 14.63
N LYS A 163 -39.66 -11.61 14.85
CA LYS A 163 -39.17 -10.62 13.90
C LYS A 163 -37.65 -10.71 13.73
N ALA A 164 -36.91 -10.89 14.84
CA ALA A 164 -35.44 -11.05 14.77
C ALA A 164 -35.05 -12.32 14.02
N SER A 165 -35.75 -13.43 14.30
CA SER A 165 -35.54 -14.71 13.61
C SER A 165 -35.83 -14.62 12.11
N LEU A 166 -36.89 -13.91 11.72
CA LEU A 166 -37.17 -13.63 10.31
C LEU A 166 -36.05 -12.81 9.67
N GLY A 167 -35.59 -11.74 10.31
CA GLY A 167 -34.47 -10.92 9.82
C GLY A 167 -33.19 -11.72 9.65
N GLN A 168 -32.91 -12.67 10.55
CA GLN A 168 -31.77 -13.57 10.37
C GLN A 168 -31.92 -14.46 9.14
N ALA A 169 -33.09 -15.06 8.90
CA ALA A 169 -33.35 -15.89 7.74
C ALA A 169 -33.25 -15.10 6.42
N GLU A 170 -33.69 -13.86 6.41
CA GLU A 170 -33.52 -12.94 5.25
C GLU A 170 -32.06 -12.65 4.96
N LEU A 171 -31.25 -12.37 6.00
CA LEU A 171 -29.82 -12.16 5.86
C LEU A 171 -29.09 -13.40 5.36
N ASP A 172 -29.44 -14.58 5.87
CA ASP A 172 -28.80 -15.82 5.45
C ASP A 172 -29.12 -16.16 4.00
N LEU A 173 -30.32 -15.88 3.52
CA LEU A 173 -30.68 -15.98 2.11
C LEU A 173 -29.88 -14.99 1.24
N ILE A 174 -29.71 -13.75 1.66
CA ILE A 174 -28.88 -12.77 0.95
C ILE A 174 -27.42 -13.24 0.86
N ARG A 175 -26.91 -13.87 1.92
CA ARG A 175 -25.54 -14.38 2.01
C ARG A 175 -25.25 -15.60 1.13
N THR A 176 -26.28 -16.23 0.53
CA THR A 176 -26.09 -17.29 -0.45
C THR A 176 -25.50 -16.76 -1.77
N VAL A 177 -25.59 -15.44 -2.00
CA VAL A 177 -25.02 -14.78 -3.19
C VAL A 177 -23.75 -14.04 -2.79
N ILE A 178 -22.63 -14.55 -3.23
CA ILE A 178 -21.30 -14.00 -2.93
C ILE A 178 -20.88 -13.06 -4.04
N LYS A 179 -20.58 -11.83 -3.69
CA LYS A 179 -20.21 -10.75 -4.60
C LYS A 179 -18.79 -10.26 -4.30
N ALA A 180 -18.18 -9.65 -5.31
CA ALA A 180 -16.90 -8.98 -5.19
C ALA A 180 -16.99 -7.64 -4.45
#